data_53cfd448dc05d6d7f72f8c7ba6f45653
#
_entry.id   53cfd448dc05d6d7f72f8c7ba6f45653
#
_cell.length_a   1.000
_cell.length_b   1.000
_cell.length_c   1.000
_cell.angle_alpha   90.00
_cell.angle_beta   90.00
_cell.angle_gamma   90.00
#
_symmetry.space_group_name_H-M   'P 1'
#
loop_
_entity.id
_entity.type
_entity.pdbx_description
1 polymer ?
#
loop_
_entity_poly.entity_id
_entity_poly.type
_entity_poly.pdbx_seq_one_letter_code
_entity_poly.pdbx_strand_id
1 'polypeptide(L)'
;MKIKYFMFVLFVWCLLVNGSSYCIAEEKKKGETVVHGVMIVTMDAPLRATIGRKVNVEVIIGNERATKVTTILTVTCPTTKQQIGREAETLDGLSSQKIVYSWNTEGLKEGTYVIRAEVEKVPGETDVNDNVRQLEIALVR
;
A
#
# COMPACT_ATOMS: atom_id res chain seq x y z
N MET A 1 26.32 32.05 -40.79
CA MET A 1 27.16 30.91 -40.57
C MET A 1 28.42 31.34 -39.74
N LYS A 2 28.22 31.82 -38.52
CA LYS A 2 29.31 32.24 -37.61
C LYS A 2 28.95 32.10 -36.12
N ILE A 3 28.31 31.00 -35.70
CA ILE A 3 27.96 30.79 -34.28
C ILE A 3 28.34 29.35 -33.82
N LYS A 4 29.35 28.76 -34.39
CA LYS A 4 29.78 27.42 -33.98
C LYS A 4 31.14 27.31 -33.25
N TYR A 5 31.85 28.42 -33.06
CA TYR A 5 33.20 28.37 -32.44
C TYR A 5 33.27 28.97 -31.04
N PHE A 6 32.21 29.53 -30.50
CA PHE A 6 32.26 30.19 -29.19
C PHE A 6 32.00 29.27 -27.99
N MET A 7 31.55 28.06 -28.24
CA MET A 7 31.25 27.11 -27.13
C MET A 7 32.38 26.13 -26.80
N PHE A 8 33.47 26.13 -27.58
CA PHE A 8 34.57 25.18 -27.38
C PHE A 8 35.76 25.79 -26.62
N VAL A 9 35.84 27.09 -26.46
CA VAL A 9 36.94 27.78 -25.78
C VAL A 9 36.71 27.92 -24.28
N LEU A 10 35.46 27.80 -23.81
CA LEU A 10 35.10 27.92 -22.38
C LEU A 10 35.34 26.62 -21.59
N PHE A 11 35.57 25.49 -22.27
CA PHE A 11 35.72 24.18 -21.60
C PHE A 11 37.21 23.83 -21.30
N VAL A 12 38.15 24.52 -21.92
CA VAL A 12 39.59 24.24 -21.74
C VAL A 12 40.22 25.09 -20.65
N TRP A 13 39.59 26.17 -20.20
CA TRP A 13 40.17 27.06 -19.19
C TRP A 13 39.80 26.68 -17.76
N CYS A 14 38.94 25.71 -17.54
CA CYS A 14 38.62 25.20 -16.19
C CYS A 14 39.57 24.12 -15.67
N LEU A 15 40.59 23.71 -16.47
CA LEU A 15 41.50 22.60 -16.10
C LEU A 15 42.84 23.06 -15.51
N LEU A 16 43.09 24.37 -15.33
CA LEU A 16 44.42 24.88 -14.88
C LEU A 16 44.38 25.76 -13.63
N VAL A 17 43.32 25.77 -12.85
CA VAL A 17 43.33 26.51 -11.58
C VAL A 17 43.12 25.58 -10.41
N ASN A 18 44.22 25.20 -9.81
CA ASN A 18 44.41 24.77 -8.42
C ASN A 18 43.56 23.63 -7.88
N GLY A 19 44.28 22.56 -7.53
CA GLY A 19 43.88 21.45 -6.69
C GLY A 19 43.18 21.84 -5.38
N SER A 20 41.92 22.24 -5.48
CA SER A 20 41.00 22.19 -4.38
C SER A 20 40.17 20.95 -4.61
N SER A 21 40.48 19.91 -3.86
CA SER A 21 39.60 18.77 -3.66
C SER A 21 38.25 19.32 -3.23
N TYR A 22 37.35 19.50 -4.18
CA TYR A 22 35.94 19.58 -3.83
C TYR A 22 35.57 18.19 -3.31
N CYS A 23 35.64 18.02 -2.00
CA CYS A 23 34.79 17.05 -1.33
C CYS A 23 33.37 17.41 -1.74
N ILE A 24 32.85 16.74 -2.76
CA ILE A 24 31.42 16.58 -2.90
C ILE A 24 31.03 15.80 -1.65
N ALA A 25 30.60 16.54 -0.62
CA ALA A 25 29.88 15.97 0.46
C ALA A 25 28.63 15.32 -0.22
N GLU A 26 28.69 14.04 -0.42
CA GLU A 26 27.53 13.23 -0.72
C GLU A 26 26.58 13.52 0.43
N GLU A 27 25.60 14.39 0.17
CA GLU A 27 24.52 14.66 1.10
C GLU A 27 23.82 13.31 1.29
N LYS A 28 24.29 12.61 2.33
CA LYS A 28 23.71 11.34 2.76
C LYS A 28 22.26 11.67 3.03
N LYS A 29 21.38 11.38 2.06
CA LYS A 29 19.93 11.51 2.17
C LYS A 29 19.60 10.85 3.50
N LYS A 30 19.32 11.68 4.49
CA LYS A 30 18.97 11.25 5.85
C LYS A 30 17.83 10.27 5.66
N GLY A 31 18.10 8.98 5.86
CA GLY A 31 17.11 7.92 5.63
C GLY A 31 15.85 8.31 6.36
N GLU A 32 14.79 8.51 5.62
CA GLU A 32 13.48 8.78 6.17
C GLU A 32 13.16 7.61 7.08
N THR A 33 13.01 7.88 8.37
CA THR A 33 12.73 6.81 9.34
C THR A 33 11.34 6.30 9.03
N VAL A 34 11.24 5.05 8.58
CA VAL A 34 9.96 4.39 8.35
C VAL A 34 9.28 4.23 9.70
N VAL A 35 8.07 4.75 9.82
CA VAL A 35 7.23 4.63 11.01
C VAL A 35 6.08 3.68 10.70
N HIS A 36 6.12 2.52 11.31
CA HIS A 36 5.07 1.52 11.23
C HIS A 36 3.84 1.90 12.06
N GLY A 37 2.72 1.34 11.74
CA GLY A 37 1.46 1.63 12.43
C GLY A 37 0.53 0.43 12.45
N VAL A 38 -0.37 0.36 11.50
CA VAL A 38 -1.29 -0.77 11.30
C VAL A 38 -0.99 -1.43 9.96
N MET A 39 -1.34 -2.70 9.83
CA MET A 39 -1.10 -3.47 8.60
C MET A 39 -2.21 -4.49 8.35
N ILE A 40 -2.36 -4.93 7.12
CA ILE A 40 -3.11 -6.15 6.81
C ILE A 40 -2.12 -7.31 6.76
N VAL A 41 -2.15 -8.15 7.79
CA VAL A 41 -1.27 -9.32 7.91
C VAL A 41 -1.58 -10.34 6.83
N THR A 42 -2.86 -10.72 6.71
CA THR A 42 -3.35 -11.63 5.68
C THR A 42 -4.74 -11.24 5.21
N MET A 43 -5.06 -11.63 4.00
CA MET A 43 -6.40 -11.60 3.44
C MET A 43 -6.62 -12.95 2.73
N ASP A 44 -7.70 -13.64 3.05
CA ASP A 44 -8.01 -14.95 2.50
C ASP A 44 -9.49 -15.08 2.13
N ALA A 45 -9.74 -15.79 1.04
CA ALA A 45 -11.07 -16.15 0.57
C ALA A 45 -10.97 -17.32 -0.43
N PRO A 46 -12.07 -18.04 -0.71
CA PRO A 46 -12.08 -19.09 -1.74
C PRO A 46 -11.69 -18.52 -3.11
N LEU A 47 -10.78 -19.17 -3.84
CA LEU A 47 -10.39 -18.78 -5.20
C LEU A 47 -11.58 -18.90 -6.18
N ARG A 48 -12.55 -19.76 -5.88
CA ARG A 48 -13.78 -19.95 -6.66
C ARG A 48 -14.99 -20.03 -5.73
N ALA A 49 -16.10 -19.48 -6.17
CA ALA A 49 -17.35 -19.53 -5.44
C ALA A 49 -18.54 -19.63 -6.41
N THR A 50 -19.64 -20.21 -5.94
CA THR A 50 -20.89 -20.31 -6.71
C THR A 50 -21.67 -19.01 -6.57
N ILE A 51 -22.19 -18.50 -7.69
CA ILE A 51 -23.08 -17.33 -7.73
C ILE A 51 -24.30 -17.55 -6.84
N GLY A 52 -24.75 -16.49 -6.18
CA GLY A 52 -25.89 -16.52 -5.26
C GLY A 52 -25.56 -17.08 -3.88
N ARG A 53 -24.30 -17.45 -3.62
CA ARG A 53 -23.83 -17.87 -2.30
C ARG A 53 -23.11 -16.72 -1.60
N LYS A 54 -23.18 -16.75 -0.28
CA LYS A 54 -22.33 -15.87 0.54
C LYS A 54 -20.92 -16.41 0.58
N VAL A 55 -19.95 -15.54 0.33
CA VAL A 55 -18.52 -15.87 0.34
C VAL A 55 -17.87 -15.18 1.53
N ASN A 56 -17.22 -15.96 2.39
CA ASN A 56 -16.48 -15.38 3.52
C ASN A 56 -15.13 -14.85 3.04
N VAL A 57 -14.85 -13.62 3.41
CA VAL A 57 -13.56 -12.96 3.23
C VAL A 57 -12.97 -12.74 4.60
N GLU A 58 -11.85 -13.40 4.89
CA GLU A 58 -11.14 -13.28 6.15
C GLU A 58 -10.04 -12.25 6.01
N VAL A 59 -9.95 -11.31 6.95
CA VAL A 59 -8.89 -10.31 7.01
C VAL A 59 -8.27 -10.35 8.39
N ILE A 60 -6.95 -10.47 8.47
CA ILE A 60 -6.21 -10.32 9.72
C ILE A 60 -5.48 -8.99 9.64
N ILE A 61 -5.80 -8.10 10.56
CA ILE A 61 -5.12 -6.82 10.73
C ILE A 61 -4.19 -6.87 11.95
N GLY A 62 -3.09 -6.14 11.90
CA GLY A 62 -2.08 -6.09 12.95
C GLY A 62 -1.76 -4.66 13.37
N ASN A 63 -1.37 -4.50 14.62
CA ASN A 63 -0.82 -3.28 15.17
C ASN A 63 0.67 -3.51 15.45
N GLU A 64 1.53 -2.80 14.77
CA GLU A 64 2.98 -2.89 14.93
C GLU A 64 3.52 -1.97 16.03
N ARG A 65 2.65 -1.17 16.66
CA ARG A 65 3.01 -0.30 17.77
C ARG A 65 2.85 -1.02 19.11
N ALA A 66 3.64 -0.63 20.08
CA ALA A 66 3.51 -1.12 21.45
C ALA A 66 2.27 -0.55 22.19
N THR A 67 1.64 0.47 21.63
CA THR A 67 0.46 1.14 22.21
C THR A 67 -0.80 0.74 21.46
N LYS A 68 -1.92 0.80 22.14
CA LYS A 68 -3.26 0.59 21.56
C LYS A 68 -3.53 1.60 20.46
N VAL A 69 -4.10 1.15 19.34
CA VAL A 69 -4.52 1.99 18.23
C VAL A 69 -5.95 1.67 17.80
N THR A 70 -6.63 2.66 17.23
CA THR A 70 -7.92 2.46 16.56
C THR A 70 -7.76 2.85 15.10
N THR A 71 -8.22 1.98 14.20
CA THR A 71 -8.22 2.18 12.76
C THR A 71 -9.56 1.79 12.17
N ILE A 72 -9.80 2.09 10.91
CA ILE A 72 -11.00 1.65 10.18
C ILE A 72 -10.57 0.62 9.13
N LEU A 73 -11.14 -0.58 9.20
CA LEU A 73 -11.01 -1.58 8.16
C LEU A 73 -12.17 -1.44 7.19
N THR A 74 -11.87 -1.32 5.91
CA THR A 74 -12.85 -1.30 4.82
C THR A 74 -12.57 -2.43 3.85
N VAL A 75 -13.58 -3.22 3.53
CA VAL A 75 -13.53 -4.28 2.51
C VAL A 75 -14.51 -3.94 1.40
N THR A 76 -14.02 -3.92 0.18
CA THR A 76 -14.78 -3.53 -1.02
C THR A 76 -14.60 -4.54 -2.15
N CYS A 77 -15.54 -4.55 -3.08
CA CYS A 77 -15.39 -5.16 -4.39
C CYS A 77 -15.31 -4.06 -5.44
N PRO A 78 -14.10 -3.61 -5.86
CA PRO A 78 -13.94 -2.56 -6.85
C PRO A 78 -14.63 -2.87 -8.19
N THR A 79 -14.66 -4.15 -8.58
CA THR A 79 -15.31 -4.61 -9.82
C THR A 79 -16.79 -4.22 -9.90
N THR A 80 -17.50 -4.26 -8.77
CA THR A 80 -18.93 -3.89 -8.67
C THR A 80 -19.17 -2.57 -7.99
N LYS A 81 -18.11 -1.91 -7.46
CA LYS A 81 -18.18 -0.73 -6.60
C LYS A 81 -18.99 -0.96 -5.32
N GLN A 82 -19.07 -2.20 -4.86
CA GLN A 82 -19.78 -2.59 -3.66
C GLN A 82 -18.87 -2.49 -2.43
N GLN A 83 -19.39 -1.91 -1.37
CA GLN A 83 -18.79 -2.04 -0.04
C GLN A 83 -19.31 -3.32 0.63
N ILE A 84 -18.38 -4.20 1.01
CA ILE A 84 -18.69 -5.48 1.66
C ILE A 84 -18.79 -5.27 3.17
N GLY A 85 -17.88 -4.47 3.73
CA GLY A 85 -17.88 -4.11 5.13
C GLY A 85 -17.02 -2.89 5.42
N ARG A 86 -17.33 -2.21 6.54
CA ARG A 86 -16.53 -1.12 7.08
C ARG A 86 -16.76 -1.01 8.57
N GLU A 87 -15.72 -1.18 9.36
CA GLU A 87 -15.80 -1.20 10.81
C GLU A 87 -14.57 -0.50 11.43
N ALA A 88 -14.79 0.12 12.60
CA ALA A 88 -13.72 0.66 13.41
C ALA A 88 -13.20 -0.43 14.35
N GLU A 89 -11.91 -0.73 14.24
CA GLU A 89 -11.23 -1.78 15.00
C GLU A 89 -10.23 -1.16 15.98
N THR A 90 -10.24 -1.65 17.20
CA THR A 90 -9.28 -1.24 18.23
C THR A 90 -8.36 -2.41 18.56
N LEU A 91 -7.09 -2.24 18.25
CA LEU A 91 -6.05 -3.24 18.46
C LEU A 91 -5.18 -2.87 19.65
N ASP A 92 -4.94 -3.83 20.53
CA ASP A 92 -3.92 -3.67 21.56
C ASP A 92 -2.52 -3.60 20.94
N GLY A 93 -1.54 -3.14 21.72
CA GLY A 93 -0.17 -3.03 21.23
C GLY A 93 0.42 -4.38 20.84
N LEU A 94 1.09 -4.43 19.67
CA LEU A 94 1.74 -5.62 19.12
C LEU A 94 0.79 -6.83 18.99
N SER A 95 -0.49 -6.56 18.72
CA SER A 95 -1.51 -7.60 18.57
C SER A 95 -2.06 -7.64 17.15
N SER A 96 -2.76 -8.72 16.84
CA SER A 96 -3.51 -8.88 15.60
C SER A 96 -4.93 -9.36 15.88
N GLN A 97 -5.84 -9.04 14.98
CA GLN A 97 -7.24 -9.42 15.07
C GLN A 97 -7.74 -9.95 13.74
N LYS A 98 -8.50 -11.02 13.78
CA LYS A 98 -9.15 -11.63 12.62
C LYS A 98 -10.59 -11.13 12.53
N ILE A 99 -10.96 -10.62 11.38
CA ILE A 99 -12.31 -10.17 11.04
C ILE A 99 -12.79 -10.97 9.82
N VAL A 100 -14.06 -11.35 9.82
CA VAL A 100 -14.68 -12.12 8.72
C VAL A 100 -15.86 -11.34 8.18
N TYR A 101 -15.82 -11.02 6.89
CA TYR A 101 -16.92 -10.41 6.17
C TYR A 101 -17.60 -11.42 5.28
N SER A 102 -18.91 -11.27 5.13
CA SER A 102 -19.72 -12.13 4.26
C SER A 102 -20.14 -11.36 3.01
N TRP A 103 -19.49 -11.65 1.88
CA TRP A 103 -19.79 -11.05 0.59
C TRP A 103 -20.99 -11.76 -0.05
N ASN A 104 -22.05 -11.03 -0.32
CA ASN A 104 -23.21 -11.54 -1.03
C ASN A 104 -22.98 -11.48 -2.55
N THR A 105 -23.05 -12.62 -3.22
CA THR A 105 -22.85 -12.74 -4.67
C THR A 105 -24.16 -12.86 -5.46
N GLU A 106 -25.30 -12.66 -4.80
CA GLU A 106 -26.61 -12.70 -5.44
C GLU A 106 -26.73 -11.62 -6.53
N GLY A 107 -27.23 -12.00 -7.68
CA GLY A 107 -27.40 -11.09 -8.83
C GLY A 107 -26.12 -10.79 -9.61
N LEU A 108 -24.95 -11.29 -9.17
CA LEU A 108 -23.71 -11.17 -9.92
C LEU A 108 -23.66 -12.17 -11.08
N LYS A 109 -22.80 -11.89 -12.06
CA LYS A 109 -22.56 -12.74 -13.22
C LYS A 109 -21.32 -13.60 -13.02
N GLU A 110 -21.14 -14.62 -13.86
CA GLU A 110 -19.89 -15.34 -13.95
C GLU A 110 -18.74 -14.39 -14.31
N GLY A 111 -17.58 -14.58 -13.70
CA GLY A 111 -16.40 -13.77 -13.96
C GLY A 111 -15.47 -13.68 -12.75
N THR A 112 -14.37 -12.97 -12.92
CA THR A 112 -13.38 -12.71 -11.88
C THR A 112 -13.69 -11.38 -11.21
N TYR A 113 -13.70 -11.39 -9.90
CA TYR A 113 -14.00 -10.23 -9.06
C TYR A 113 -12.80 -9.94 -8.16
N VAL A 114 -12.40 -8.69 -8.11
CA VAL A 114 -11.36 -8.22 -7.20
C VAL A 114 -12.02 -7.85 -5.88
N ILE A 115 -11.49 -8.36 -4.78
CA ILE A 115 -11.84 -7.94 -3.43
C ILE A 115 -10.63 -7.20 -2.86
N ARG A 116 -10.87 -6.03 -2.28
CA ARG A 116 -9.84 -5.16 -1.70
C ARG A 116 -10.16 -4.89 -0.24
N ALA A 117 -9.19 -5.12 0.62
CA ALA A 117 -9.19 -4.68 2.00
C ALA A 117 -8.22 -3.52 2.18
N GLU A 118 -8.59 -2.56 3.01
CA GLU A 118 -7.80 -1.39 3.33
C GLU A 118 -8.01 -1.01 4.80
N VAL A 119 -6.92 -0.80 5.53
CA VAL A 119 -6.94 -0.19 6.86
C VAL A 119 -6.51 1.26 6.75
N GLU A 120 -7.23 2.16 7.42
CA GLU A 120 -6.86 3.57 7.48
C GLU A 120 -5.58 3.73 8.31
N LYS A 121 -4.65 4.53 7.79
CA LYS A 121 -3.40 4.83 8.51
C LYS A 121 -3.66 5.51 9.85
N VAL A 122 -2.84 5.19 10.83
CA VAL A 122 -2.87 5.84 12.14
C VAL A 122 -1.94 7.07 12.20
N PRO A 123 -2.17 8.03 13.09
CA PRO A 123 -1.36 9.23 13.18
C PRO A 123 0.15 8.93 13.25
N GLY A 124 0.94 9.61 12.42
CA GLY A 124 2.40 9.47 12.37
C GLY A 124 2.93 8.26 11.59
N GLU A 125 2.07 7.40 11.07
CA GLU A 125 2.47 6.29 10.20
C GLU A 125 2.95 6.80 8.84
N THR A 126 4.08 6.28 8.37
CA THR A 126 4.66 6.60 7.05
C THR A 126 4.72 5.38 6.15
N ASP A 127 4.77 4.16 6.72
CA ASP A 127 4.64 2.93 5.96
C ASP A 127 3.14 2.60 5.79
N VAL A 128 2.67 2.74 4.57
CA VAL A 128 1.26 2.48 4.21
C VAL A 128 1.14 1.42 3.10
N ASN A 129 2.26 0.79 2.73
CA ASN A 129 2.28 -0.19 1.65
C ASN A 129 1.58 -1.50 2.05
N ASP A 130 1.58 -1.82 3.33
CA ASP A 130 0.97 -3.01 3.92
C ASP A 130 -0.45 -2.76 4.46
N ASN A 131 -0.96 -1.52 4.32
CA ASN A 131 -2.32 -1.14 4.70
C ASN A 131 -3.37 -1.59 3.69
N VAL A 132 -2.96 -2.12 2.54
CA VAL A 132 -3.87 -2.54 1.47
C VAL A 132 -3.50 -3.93 0.97
N ARG A 133 -4.51 -4.79 0.82
CA ARG A 133 -4.39 -6.09 0.14
C ARG A 133 -5.55 -6.32 -0.81
N GLN A 134 -5.29 -7.11 -1.85
CA GLN A 134 -6.29 -7.50 -2.83
C GLN A 134 -6.16 -8.99 -3.14
N LEU A 135 -7.29 -9.61 -3.48
CA LEU A 135 -7.35 -10.96 -4.01
C LEU A 135 -8.44 -11.04 -5.09
N GLU A 136 -8.39 -12.10 -5.87
CA GLU A 136 -9.37 -12.37 -6.91
C GLU A 136 -10.19 -13.61 -6.58
N ILE A 137 -11.50 -13.54 -6.85
CA ILE A 137 -12.43 -14.64 -6.68
C ILE A 137 -13.14 -14.88 -8.01
N ALA A 138 -13.06 -16.08 -8.54
CA ALA A 138 -13.82 -16.50 -9.73
C ALA A 138 -15.21 -16.96 -9.31
N LEU A 139 -16.25 -16.25 -9.75
CA LEU A 139 -17.63 -16.69 -9.61
C LEU A 139 -18.00 -17.59 -10.77
N VAL A 140 -18.54 -18.75 -10.44
CA VAL A 140 -19.00 -19.79 -11.38
C VAL A 140 -20.43 -20.19 -11.06
N ARG A 141 -21.12 -20.83 -12.02
CA ARG A 141 -22.45 -21.40 -11.81
C ARG A 141 -22.40 -22.68 -10.99
#